data_59663e2c14729b18bf62d7cd35d3fcaf
#
_entry.id   59663e2c14729b18bf62d7cd35d3fcaf
#
_cell.length_a   1.000
_cell.length_b   1.000
_cell.length_c   1.000
_cell.angle_alpha   90.00
_cell.angle_beta   90.00
_cell.angle_gamma   90.00
#
_symmetry.space_group_name_H-M   'P 1'
#
loop_
_entity.id
_entity.type
_entity.pdbx_description
1 polymer ?
#
loop_
_entity_poly.entity_id
_entity_poly.type
_entity_poly.pdbx_seq_one_letter_code
_entity_poly.pdbx_strand_id
1 'polypeptide(L)'
;YFGNADEAHSVYNFSLPPLLVNSLVTGNCVYLKQWMMSMPPARNGTTYLNFVASHDGIGLRPAEGLLSDTEINTLVTTMQGFGGHVSWRALDNGGSKPYEINISLFDALQGTVQGADDLGLQRFICAHAIMLALEGIPAIYIHSLVGTRNDHQRVENSGHNRAINRHQWDYQKLETELADQGSSHHQVYNQLKQLLKIRRRQ
;
A
#
# COMPACT_ATOMS: atom_id res chain seq x y z
N TYR A 1 6.67 20.21 4.82
CA TYR A 1 7.95 19.83 4.19
C TYR A 1 8.26 20.60 2.90
N PHE A 2 7.32 21.30 2.32
CA PHE A 2 7.60 22.23 1.21
C PHE A 2 8.07 23.60 1.71
N GLY A 3 7.81 23.93 2.99
CA GLY A 3 8.15 25.20 3.58
C GLY A 3 7.60 26.39 2.78
N ASN A 4 8.43 27.39 2.58
CA ASN A 4 8.18 28.54 1.71
C ASN A 4 8.77 28.33 0.29
N ALA A 5 8.92 27.09 -0.16
CA ALA A 5 9.64 26.64 -1.35
C ALA A 5 11.18 26.64 -1.19
N ASP A 6 11.64 26.54 0.04
CA ASP A 6 13.05 26.55 0.46
C ASP A 6 13.47 25.23 1.16
N GLU A 7 12.55 24.25 1.25
CA GLU A 7 12.83 22.94 1.84
C GLU A 7 12.87 21.84 0.78
N ALA A 8 11.91 20.89 0.82
CA ALA A 8 11.92 19.74 -0.07
C ALA A 8 11.28 20.04 -1.43
N HIS A 9 11.92 19.59 -2.52
CA HIS A 9 11.33 19.62 -3.87
C HIS A 9 10.29 18.52 -4.07
N SER A 10 10.44 17.40 -3.37
CA SER A 10 9.50 16.26 -3.46
C SER A 10 9.18 15.73 -2.07
N VAL A 11 7.91 15.48 -1.80
CA VAL A 11 7.41 14.98 -0.52
C VAL A 11 6.69 13.66 -0.73
N TYR A 12 7.08 12.65 0.06
CA TYR A 12 6.41 11.35 0.08
C TYR A 12 5.06 11.41 0.77
N ASN A 13 4.02 10.92 0.13
CA ASN A 13 2.68 10.79 0.72
C ASN A 13 2.56 9.52 1.56
N PHE A 14 3.22 9.48 2.72
CA PHE A 14 3.21 8.34 3.64
C PHE A 14 1.85 8.05 4.26
N SER A 15 0.94 9.03 4.33
CA SER A 15 -0.42 8.80 4.84
C SER A 15 -1.32 8.07 3.84
N LEU A 16 -1.00 8.13 2.55
CA LEU A 16 -1.83 7.51 1.50
C LEU A 16 -1.98 5.99 1.68
N PRO A 17 -0.93 5.17 1.85
CA PRO A 17 -1.06 3.71 1.97
C PRO A 17 -2.00 3.28 3.10
N PRO A 18 -1.82 3.66 4.38
CA PRO A 18 -2.67 3.20 5.46
C PRO A 18 -4.11 3.71 5.35
N LEU A 19 -4.34 4.95 4.91
CA LEU A 19 -5.68 5.51 4.76
C LEU A 19 -6.44 4.86 3.61
N LEU A 20 -5.74 4.57 2.51
CA LEU A 20 -6.34 3.92 1.35
C LEU A 20 -6.71 2.47 1.65
N VAL A 21 -5.81 1.70 2.26
CA VAL A 21 -6.09 0.32 2.67
C VAL A 21 -7.25 0.30 3.67
N ASN A 22 -7.22 1.17 4.71
CA ASN A 22 -8.33 1.29 5.66
C ASN A 22 -9.66 1.55 4.93
N SER A 23 -9.69 2.48 3.99
CA SER A 23 -10.91 2.82 3.25
C SER A 23 -11.46 1.65 2.46
N LEU A 24 -10.58 0.88 1.80
CA LEU A 24 -10.99 -0.24 0.94
C LEU A 24 -11.43 -1.48 1.73
N VAL A 25 -10.86 -1.70 2.93
CA VAL A 25 -11.23 -2.87 3.74
C VAL A 25 -12.39 -2.61 4.71
N THR A 26 -12.60 -1.35 5.11
CA THR A 26 -13.73 -0.98 6.00
C THR A 26 -14.95 -0.46 5.25
N GLY A 27 -14.80 -0.03 3.99
CA GLY A 27 -15.82 0.68 3.22
C GLY A 27 -16.00 2.14 3.67
N ASN A 28 -15.16 2.66 4.56
CA ASN A 28 -15.24 4.03 5.09
C ASN A 28 -14.10 4.91 4.52
N CYS A 29 -14.45 5.83 3.62
CA CYS A 29 -13.49 6.72 2.98
C CYS A 29 -13.38 8.12 3.65
N VAL A 30 -14.02 8.34 4.80
CA VAL A 30 -14.07 9.66 5.45
C VAL A 30 -12.66 10.19 5.73
N TYR A 31 -11.79 9.38 6.31
CA TYR A 31 -10.42 9.79 6.68
C TYR A 31 -9.54 10.04 5.46
N LEU A 32 -9.60 9.18 4.47
CA LEU A 32 -8.90 9.37 3.20
C LEU A 32 -9.35 10.68 2.53
N LYS A 33 -10.66 10.93 2.47
CA LYS A 33 -11.22 12.15 1.91
C LYS A 33 -10.78 13.40 2.69
N GLN A 34 -10.87 13.39 4.02
CA GLN A 34 -10.44 14.50 4.87
C GLN A 34 -8.95 14.82 4.66
N TRP A 35 -8.11 13.78 4.64
CA TRP A 35 -6.69 13.95 4.36
C TRP A 35 -6.45 14.54 2.97
N MET A 36 -7.07 14.01 1.91
CA MET A 36 -6.94 14.53 0.55
C MET A 36 -7.36 16.01 0.45
N MET A 37 -8.44 16.40 1.13
CA MET A 37 -8.92 17.79 1.15
C MET A 37 -8.03 18.73 1.97
N SER A 38 -7.26 18.21 2.91
CA SER A 38 -6.32 19.00 3.74
C SER A 38 -4.95 19.18 3.09
N MET A 39 -4.65 18.43 2.03
CA MET A 39 -3.37 18.55 1.35
C MET A 39 -3.26 19.87 0.59
N PRO A 40 -2.21 20.67 0.84
CA PRO A 40 -1.97 21.85 0.04
C PRO A 40 -1.57 21.46 -1.39
N PRO A 41 -1.94 22.24 -2.41
CA PRO A 41 -1.44 22.02 -3.77
C PRO A 41 0.08 22.15 -3.82
N ALA A 42 0.72 21.37 -4.68
CA ALA A 42 2.14 21.53 -4.95
C ALA A 42 2.40 22.92 -5.58
N ARG A 43 3.53 23.52 -5.20
CA ARG A 43 3.98 24.81 -5.74
C ARG A 43 4.95 24.60 -6.92
N ASN A 44 5.23 25.65 -7.68
CA ASN A 44 6.23 25.60 -8.75
C ASN A 44 7.58 25.09 -8.21
N GLY A 45 8.13 24.07 -8.85
CA GLY A 45 9.38 23.42 -8.44
C GLY A 45 9.21 22.34 -7.36
N THR A 46 7.99 22.08 -6.89
CA THR A 46 7.72 21.03 -5.90
C THR A 46 6.70 20.00 -6.40
N THR A 47 6.71 18.80 -5.84
CA THR A 47 5.77 17.73 -6.20
C THR A 47 5.57 16.74 -5.06
N TYR A 48 4.48 15.98 -5.14
CA TYR A 48 4.25 14.82 -4.29
C TYR A 48 4.76 13.54 -4.94
N LEU A 49 5.31 12.61 -4.15
CA LEU A 49 5.55 11.24 -4.55
C LEU A 49 4.46 10.35 -3.93
N ASN A 50 3.55 9.87 -4.77
CA ASN A 50 2.42 9.03 -4.35
C ASN A 50 2.76 7.57 -4.51
N PHE A 51 2.53 6.77 -3.49
CA PHE A 51 2.71 5.32 -3.53
C PHE A 51 1.68 4.65 -2.61
N VAL A 52 1.37 3.39 -2.88
CA VAL A 52 0.42 2.59 -2.09
C VAL A 52 1.08 1.36 -1.47
N ALA A 53 2.30 1.03 -1.90
CA ALA A 53 3.13 -0.03 -1.35
C ALA A 53 4.60 0.29 -1.52
N SER A 54 5.43 -0.29 -0.66
CA SER A 54 6.88 -0.22 -0.73
C SER A 54 7.51 -1.54 -0.25
N HIS A 55 8.83 -1.61 -0.24
CA HIS A 55 9.58 -2.75 0.28
C HIS A 55 9.52 -2.90 1.81
N ASP A 56 9.00 -1.91 2.53
CA ASP A 56 8.92 -1.92 4.00
C ASP A 56 7.63 -2.55 4.53
N GLY A 57 6.51 -2.24 3.93
CA GLY A 57 5.18 -2.54 4.40
C GLY A 57 4.32 -1.29 4.50
N ILE A 58 3.21 -1.37 5.23
CA ILE A 58 2.26 -0.27 5.42
C ILE A 58 2.56 0.41 6.75
N GLY A 59 3.17 1.58 6.72
CA GLY A 59 3.47 2.37 7.91
C GLY A 59 2.20 2.92 8.56
N LEU A 60 2.03 2.73 9.87
CA LEU A 60 0.85 3.20 10.61
C LEU A 60 1.04 4.57 11.25
N ARG A 61 2.29 4.97 11.50
CA ARG A 61 2.60 6.26 12.12
C ARG A 61 2.00 7.46 11.36
N PRO A 62 2.00 7.49 10.01
CA PRO A 62 1.39 8.59 9.26
C PRO A 62 -0.15 8.65 9.33
N ALA A 63 -0.79 7.60 9.86
CA ALA A 63 -2.25 7.56 10.10
C ALA A 63 -2.62 7.96 11.55
N GLU A 64 -1.64 8.09 12.45
CA GLU A 64 -1.86 8.55 13.83
C GLU A 64 -2.44 9.97 13.83
N GLY A 65 -3.51 10.18 14.62
CA GLY A 65 -4.24 11.45 14.65
C GLY A 65 -5.27 11.61 13.51
N LEU A 66 -5.24 10.75 12.50
CA LEU A 66 -6.27 10.64 11.47
C LEU A 66 -7.22 9.48 11.78
N LEU A 67 -6.67 8.30 12.04
CA LEU A 67 -7.42 7.14 12.53
C LEU A 67 -7.33 7.07 14.06
N SER A 68 -8.43 6.68 14.71
CA SER A 68 -8.43 6.35 16.14
C SER A 68 -7.65 5.06 16.42
N ASP A 69 -7.25 4.85 17.66
CA ASP A 69 -6.56 3.61 18.07
C ASP A 69 -7.44 2.37 17.81
N THR A 70 -8.77 2.49 17.93
CA THR A 70 -9.71 1.39 17.61
C THR A 70 -9.66 1.06 16.13
N GLU A 71 -9.63 2.04 15.24
CA GLU A 71 -9.56 1.84 13.79
C GLU A 71 -8.21 1.26 13.36
N ILE A 72 -7.13 1.74 13.97
CA ILE A 72 -5.78 1.17 13.76
C ILE A 72 -5.76 -0.29 14.19
N ASN A 73 -6.31 -0.63 15.36
CA ASN A 73 -6.36 -2.01 15.85
C ASN A 73 -7.23 -2.91 14.96
N THR A 74 -8.37 -2.39 14.47
CA THR A 74 -9.22 -3.11 13.51
C THR A 74 -8.46 -3.40 12.22
N LEU A 75 -7.75 -2.40 11.68
CA LEU A 75 -6.92 -2.58 10.49
C LEU A 75 -5.81 -3.62 10.73
N VAL A 76 -5.09 -3.53 11.84
CA VAL A 76 -4.05 -4.48 12.23
C VAL A 76 -4.59 -5.90 12.30
N THR A 77 -5.71 -6.12 13.02
CA THR A 77 -6.33 -7.44 13.16
C THR A 77 -6.79 -8.00 11.81
N THR A 78 -7.37 -7.16 10.96
CA THR A 78 -7.78 -7.56 9.61
C THR A 78 -6.57 -8.02 8.78
N MET A 79 -5.48 -7.25 8.80
CA MET A 79 -4.27 -7.60 8.05
C MET A 79 -3.59 -8.85 8.58
N GLN A 80 -3.61 -9.09 9.89
CA GLN A 80 -3.14 -10.35 10.47
C GLN A 80 -4.00 -11.54 10.03
N GLY A 81 -5.32 -11.34 9.96
CA GLY A 81 -6.25 -12.34 9.39
C GLY A 81 -5.96 -12.65 7.91
N PHE A 82 -5.34 -11.73 7.19
CA PHE A 82 -4.90 -11.92 5.79
C PHE A 82 -3.45 -12.42 5.68
N GLY A 83 -2.86 -12.89 6.79
CA GLY A 83 -1.53 -13.47 6.82
C GLY A 83 -0.39 -12.45 6.96
N GLY A 84 -0.71 -11.19 7.26
CA GLY A 84 0.29 -10.16 7.53
C GLY A 84 0.92 -10.30 8.92
N HIS A 85 2.12 -9.75 9.06
CA HIS A 85 2.81 -9.58 10.34
C HIS A 85 2.75 -8.11 10.77
N VAL A 86 2.98 -7.85 12.06
CA VAL A 86 2.99 -6.50 12.63
C VAL A 86 4.29 -6.23 13.34
N SER A 87 4.93 -5.14 13.01
CA SER A 87 6.08 -4.62 13.75
C SER A 87 5.61 -3.61 14.79
N TRP A 88 6.11 -3.75 16.01
CA TRP A 88 5.72 -2.94 17.16
C TRP A 88 6.85 -2.02 17.58
N ARG A 89 6.51 -0.83 18.07
CA ARG A 89 7.46 0.08 18.70
C ARG A 89 7.20 0.18 20.20
N ALA A 90 8.27 0.25 20.98
CA ALA A 90 8.18 0.58 22.38
C ALA A 90 7.75 2.05 22.57
N LEU A 91 7.01 2.30 23.65
CA LEU A 91 6.64 3.64 24.12
C LEU A 91 7.40 3.97 25.39
N ASP A 92 7.62 5.24 25.66
CA ASP A 92 8.36 5.71 26.84
C ASP A 92 7.72 5.31 28.17
N ASN A 93 6.39 5.03 28.17
CA ASN A 93 5.63 4.55 29.31
C ASN A 93 5.70 3.03 29.54
N GLY A 94 6.55 2.31 28.80
CA GLY A 94 6.70 0.85 28.89
C GLY A 94 5.67 0.05 28.09
N GLY A 95 4.73 0.71 27.40
CA GLY A 95 3.79 0.06 26.46
C GLY A 95 4.39 -0.19 25.08
N SER A 96 3.61 -0.78 24.18
CA SER A 96 3.94 -0.92 22.76
C SER A 96 2.78 -0.48 21.89
N LYS A 97 3.10 -0.01 20.67
CA LYS A 97 2.11 0.42 19.68
C LYS A 97 2.46 -0.17 18.31
N PRO A 98 1.48 -0.62 17.51
CA PRO A 98 1.77 -1.09 16.17
C PRO A 98 2.32 0.07 15.33
N TYR A 99 3.39 -0.19 14.60
CA TYR A 99 4.10 0.84 13.88
C TYR A 99 4.10 0.58 12.37
N GLU A 100 4.06 -0.70 11.96
CA GLU A 100 4.09 -1.09 10.56
C GLU A 100 3.40 -2.45 10.38
N ILE A 101 2.55 -2.55 9.37
CA ILE A 101 1.97 -3.82 8.92
C ILE A 101 2.82 -4.35 7.78
N ASN A 102 3.40 -5.53 7.97
CA ASN A 102 4.21 -6.22 7.00
C ASN A 102 3.33 -7.22 6.22
N ILE A 103 2.94 -6.85 5.04
CA ILE A 103 2.04 -7.61 4.16
C ILE A 103 2.23 -7.13 2.72
N SER A 104 2.08 -8.01 1.74
CA SER A 104 1.97 -7.56 0.34
C SER A 104 0.65 -6.78 0.15
N LEU A 105 0.67 -5.72 -0.65
CA LEU A 105 -0.56 -4.97 -0.91
C LEU A 105 -1.63 -5.84 -1.58
N PHE A 106 -1.22 -6.82 -2.39
CA PHE A 106 -2.15 -7.72 -3.06
C PHE A 106 -2.95 -8.56 -2.05
N ASP A 107 -2.27 -9.13 -1.05
CA ASP A 107 -2.94 -9.88 0.01
C ASP A 107 -3.63 -8.98 1.03
N ALA A 108 -3.15 -7.75 1.27
CA ALA A 108 -3.81 -6.78 2.13
C ALA A 108 -5.24 -6.41 1.64
N LEU A 109 -5.47 -6.50 0.34
CA LEU A 109 -6.73 -6.14 -0.30
C LEU A 109 -7.59 -7.33 -0.73
N GLN A 110 -7.24 -8.57 -0.27
CA GLN A 110 -7.98 -9.79 -0.63
C GLN A 110 -9.39 -9.88 -0.03
N GLY A 111 -9.78 -8.93 0.84
CA GLY A 111 -11.08 -8.94 1.48
C GLY A 111 -11.37 -7.63 2.21
N THR A 112 -12.30 -7.70 3.14
CA THR A 112 -12.75 -6.61 4.01
C THR A 112 -12.63 -7.01 5.48
N VAL A 113 -13.05 -6.14 6.40
CA VAL A 113 -13.16 -6.47 7.84
C VAL A 113 -14.09 -7.68 8.10
N GLN A 114 -14.87 -8.11 7.11
CA GLN A 114 -15.73 -9.30 7.20
C GLN A 114 -15.01 -10.58 6.73
N GLY A 115 -13.80 -10.47 6.20
CA GLY A 115 -13.01 -11.58 5.69
C GLY A 115 -12.66 -11.46 4.21
N ALA A 116 -12.00 -12.49 3.67
CA ALA A 116 -11.64 -12.58 2.26
C ALA A 116 -12.89 -12.77 1.37
N ASP A 117 -12.81 -12.24 0.15
CA ASP A 117 -13.88 -12.34 -0.88
C ASP A 117 -13.28 -12.35 -2.29
N ASP A 118 -14.14 -12.38 -3.32
CA ASP A 118 -13.73 -12.48 -4.73
C ASP A 118 -13.39 -11.11 -5.38
N LEU A 119 -13.43 -10.00 -4.63
CA LEU A 119 -13.18 -8.65 -5.13
C LEU A 119 -11.77 -8.13 -4.86
N GLY A 120 -10.84 -8.99 -4.46
CA GLY A 120 -9.46 -8.60 -4.11
C GLY A 120 -8.72 -7.92 -5.25
N LEU A 121 -8.79 -8.47 -6.46
CA LEU A 121 -8.18 -7.88 -7.65
C LEU A 121 -8.75 -6.48 -7.94
N GLN A 122 -10.05 -6.33 -7.87
CA GLN A 122 -10.74 -5.05 -8.13
C GLN A 122 -10.34 -3.98 -7.12
N ARG A 123 -10.23 -4.34 -5.81
CA ARG A 123 -9.73 -3.42 -4.78
C ARG A 123 -8.29 -3.02 -5.04
N PHE A 124 -7.46 -3.99 -5.41
CA PHE A 124 -6.05 -3.73 -5.70
C PHE A 124 -5.87 -2.76 -6.89
N ILE A 125 -6.62 -2.95 -7.96
CA ILE A 125 -6.62 -2.06 -9.12
C ILE A 125 -7.21 -0.69 -8.76
N CYS A 126 -8.29 -0.65 -7.96
CA CYS A 126 -8.88 0.60 -7.46
C CYS A 126 -7.86 1.42 -6.63
N ALA A 127 -7.08 0.77 -5.75
CA ALA A 127 -6.04 1.45 -4.99
C ALA A 127 -5.02 2.15 -5.90
N HIS A 128 -4.56 1.47 -6.94
CA HIS A 128 -3.63 2.05 -7.90
C HIS A 128 -4.27 3.13 -8.77
N ALA A 129 -5.54 2.98 -9.15
CA ALA A 129 -6.26 3.99 -9.91
C ALA A 129 -6.40 5.29 -9.12
N ILE A 130 -6.73 5.21 -7.82
CA ILE A 130 -6.78 6.38 -6.92
C ILE A 130 -5.40 7.04 -6.84
N MET A 131 -4.34 6.27 -6.57
CA MET A 131 -2.97 6.80 -6.52
C MET A 131 -2.57 7.50 -7.82
N LEU A 132 -2.89 6.88 -8.97
CA LEU A 132 -2.59 7.44 -10.29
C LEU A 132 -3.42 8.68 -10.63
N ALA A 133 -4.56 8.90 -9.97
CA ALA A 133 -5.39 10.09 -10.17
C ALA A 133 -4.95 11.30 -9.34
N LEU A 134 -4.09 11.10 -8.33
CA LEU A 134 -3.60 12.19 -7.49
C LEU A 134 -2.58 13.06 -8.22
N GLU A 135 -2.51 14.34 -7.81
CA GLU A 135 -1.44 15.25 -8.21
C GLU A 135 -0.07 14.72 -7.76
N GLY A 136 0.92 14.77 -8.65
CA GLY A 136 2.29 14.38 -8.36
C GLY A 136 2.79 13.19 -9.17
N ILE A 137 3.89 12.61 -8.71
CA ILE A 137 4.57 11.49 -9.36
C ILE A 137 4.09 10.18 -8.72
N PRO A 138 3.42 9.29 -9.46
CA PRO A 138 3.05 7.97 -8.94
C PRO A 138 4.26 7.03 -8.95
N ALA A 139 4.47 6.32 -7.84
CA ALA A 139 5.50 5.29 -7.72
C ALA A 139 4.84 3.92 -7.49
N ILE A 140 5.06 2.99 -8.40
CA ILE A 140 4.55 1.62 -8.31
C ILE A 140 5.68 0.71 -7.83
N TYR A 141 5.48 0.07 -6.69
CA TYR A 141 6.39 -0.93 -6.19
C TYR A 141 6.41 -2.15 -7.11
N ILE A 142 7.61 -2.70 -7.40
CA ILE A 142 7.77 -3.77 -8.38
C ILE A 142 6.91 -5.00 -8.07
N HIS A 143 6.78 -5.38 -6.80
CA HIS A 143 5.93 -6.50 -6.41
C HIS A 143 4.44 -6.21 -6.57
N SER A 144 4.03 -4.95 -6.47
CA SER A 144 2.67 -4.54 -6.82
C SER A 144 2.43 -4.61 -8.33
N LEU A 145 3.43 -4.22 -9.14
CA LEU A 145 3.31 -4.25 -10.60
C LEU A 145 2.99 -5.65 -11.14
N VAL A 146 3.50 -6.68 -10.47
CA VAL A 146 3.30 -8.09 -10.84
C VAL A 146 2.37 -8.86 -9.89
N GLY A 147 1.67 -8.19 -8.97
CA GLY A 147 0.70 -8.81 -8.07
C GLY A 147 1.29 -9.88 -7.15
N THR A 148 2.51 -9.66 -6.64
CA THR A 148 3.19 -10.62 -5.77
C THR A 148 2.44 -10.76 -4.44
N ARG A 149 2.25 -12.01 -4.01
CA ARG A 149 1.65 -12.37 -2.72
C ARG A 149 2.66 -12.39 -1.59
N ASN A 150 2.18 -12.59 -0.35
CA ASN A 150 2.99 -12.78 0.84
C ASN A 150 3.98 -13.94 0.67
N ASP A 151 5.26 -13.70 0.98
CA ASP A 151 6.29 -14.74 1.02
C ASP A 151 6.57 -15.17 2.46
N HIS A 152 5.73 -16.05 2.97
CA HIS A 152 5.86 -16.59 4.34
C HIS A 152 7.14 -17.38 4.53
N GLN A 153 7.56 -18.17 3.52
CA GLN A 153 8.78 -18.96 3.58
C GLN A 153 10.03 -18.07 3.75
N ARG A 154 10.02 -16.91 3.10
CA ARG A 154 11.13 -15.96 3.24
C ARG A 154 11.16 -15.32 4.62
N VAL A 155 10.01 -15.11 5.27
CA VAL A 155 9.94 -14.65 6.66
C VAL A 155 10.52 -15.69 7.59
N GLU A 156 10.10 -16.95 7.46
CA GLU A 156 10.58 -18.06 8.26
C GLU A 156 12.10 -18.22 8.14
N ASN A 157 12.63 -18.15 6.91
CA ASN A 157 14.05 -18.31 6.65
C ASN A 157 14.92 -17.15 7.16
N SER A 158 14.37 -15.92 7.14
CA SER A 158 15.15 -14.71 7.49
C SER A 158 14.94 -14.21 8.91
N GLY A 159 13.82 -14.58 9.55
CA GLY A 159 13.38 -14.03 10.84
C GLY A 159 12.94 -12.56 10.78
N HIS A 160 12.77 -11.99 9.58
CA HIS A 160 12.43 -10.58 9.39
C HIS A 160 11.03 -10.40 8.79
N ASN A 161 10.13 -9.72 9.48
CA ASN A 161 8.76 -9.48 9.03
C ASN A 161 8.69 -8.85 7.63
N ARG A 162 9.58 -7.90 7.31
CA ARG A 162 9.61 -7.21 6.01
C ARG A 162 9.91 -8.15 4.83
N ALA A 163 10.51 -9.32 5.10
CA ALA A 163 10.81 -10.31 4.07
C ALA A 163 9.54 -10.81 3.36
N ILE A 164 8.37 -10.75 4.02
CA ILE A 164 7.07 -11.13 3.46
C ILE A 164 6.73 -10.41 2.15
N ASN A 165 7.21 -9.18 2.02
CA ASN A 165 6.93 -8.29 0.90
C ASN A 165 8.16 -8.10 -0.01
N ARG A 166 9.13 -9.00 0.03
CA ARG A 166 10.39 -8.94 -0.71
C ARG A 166 10.70 -10.26 -1.39
N HIS A 167 9.70 -10.85 -2.05
CA HIS A 167 9.84 -12.10 -2.78
C HIS A 167 10.96 -12.03 -3.82
N GLN A 168 11.70 -13.11 -4.00
CA GLN A 168 12.70 -13.25 -5.06
C GLN A 168 12.13 -14.11 -6.17
N TRP A 169 11.68 -13.45 -7.23
CA TRP A 169 11.17 -14.14 -8.39
C TRP A 169 12.29 -14.85 -9.18
N ASP A 170 12.05 -16.10 -9.50
CA ASP A 170 12.75 -16.72 -10.62
C ASP A 170 12.24 -16.11 -11.93
N TYR A 171 13.16 -15.74 -12.82
CA TYR A 171 12.82 -15.03 -14.05
C TYR A 171 11.89 -15.86 -14.97
N GLN A 172 12.21 -17.13 -15.19
CA GLN A 172 11.43 -18.00 -16.08
C GLN A 172 10.03 -18.26 -15.51
N LYS A 173 9.93 -18.44 -14.19
CA LYS A 173 8.66 -18.59 -13.51
C LYS A 173 7.81 -17.33 -13.63
N LEU A 174 8.38 -16.15 -13.42
CA LEU A 174 7.65 -14.89 -13.56
C LEU A 174 7.17 -14.69 -15.02
N GLU A 175 8.01 -14.97 -16.02
CA GLU A 175 7.60 -14.89 -17.42
C GLU A 175 6.41 -15.82 -17.72
N THR A 176 6.45 -17.05 -17.21
CA THR A 176 5.35 -18.02 -17.36
C THR A 176 4.06 -17.49 -16.75
N GLU A 177 4.11 -16.98 -15.51
CA GLU A 177 2.96 -16.40 -14.83
C GLU A 177 2.40 -15.16 -15.56
N LEU A 178 3.26 -14.32 -16.11
CA LEU A 178 2.84 -13.14 -16.88
C LEU A 178 2.26 -13.49 -18.25
N ALA A 179 2.64 -14.62 -18.84
CA ALA A 179 2.11 -15.11 -20.11
C ALA A 179 0.76 -15.82 -19.95
N ASP A 180 0.49 -16.42 -18.80
CA ASP A 180 -0.75 -17.13 -18.53
C ASP A 180 -1.91 -16.17 -18.27
N GLN A 181 -2.87 -16.09 -19.20
CA GLN A 181 -4.05 -15.21 -19.07
C GLN A 181 -4.96 -15.56 -17.88
N GLY A 182 -4.91 -16.78 -17.36
CA GLY A 182 -5.63 -17.22 -16.16
C GLY A 182 -4.96 -16.78 -14.86
N SER A 183 -3.68 -16.43 -14.91
CA SER A 183 -2.91 -16.01 -13.74
C SER A 183 -3.33 -14.63 -13.23
N SER A 184 -3.37 -14.49 -11.90
CA SER A 184 -3.56 -13.18 -11.27
C SER A 184 -2.44 -12.20 -11.59
N HIS A 185 -1.21 -12.69 -11.80
CA HIS A 185 -0.05 -11.90 -12.18
C HIS A 185 -0.24 -11.24 -13.56
N HIS A 186 -0.70 -12.01 -14.53
CA HIS A 186 -1.08 -11.50 -15.87
C HIS A 186 -2.15 -10.42 -15.77
N GLN A 187 -3.22 -10.69 -15.03
CA GLN A 187 -4.36 -9.76 -14.90
C GLN A 187 -3.93 -8.45 -14.23
N VAL A 188 -3.19 -8.51 -13.13
CA VAL A 188 -2.65 -7.32 -12.44
C VAL A 188 -1.76 -6.51 -13.37
N TYR A 189 -0.77 -7.17 -13.99
CA TYR A 189 0.19 -6.49 -14.85
C TYR A 189 -0.49 -5.74 -16.00
N ASN A 190 -1.41 -6.40 -16.70
CA ASN A 190 -2.08 -5.78 -17.85
C ASN A 190 -3.04 -4.66 -17.45
N GLN A 191 -3.77 -4.79 -16.33
CA GLN A 191 -4.64 -3.72 -15.84
C GLN A 191 -3.83 -2.50 -15.38
N LEU A 192 -2.73 -2.68 -14.64
CA LEU A 192 -1.85 -1.57 -14.25
C LEU A 192 -1.19 -0.93 -15.46
N LYS A 193 -0.73 -1.72 -16.43
CA LYS A 193 -0.20 -1.20 -17.71
C LYS A 193 -1.23 -0.35 -18.46
N GLN A 194 -2.51 -0.74 -18.42
CA GLN A 194 -3.59 0.05 -19.01
C GLN A 194 -3.81 1.38 -18.25
N LEU A 195 -3.84 1.36 -16.94
CA LEU A 195 -3.95 2.57 -16.11
C LEU A 195 -2.78 3.54 -16.37
N LEU A 196 -1.56 3.04 -16.45
CA LEU A 196 -0.36 3.83 -16.78
C LEU A 196 -0.46 4.47 -18.18
N LYS A 197 -1.00 3.74 -19.18
CA LYS A 197 -1.25 4.30 -20.52
C LYS A 197 -2.27 5.44 -20.48
N ILE A 198 -3.31 5.32 -19.66
CA ILE A 198 -4.32 6.38 -19.48
C ILE A 198 -3.66 7.60 -18.83
N ARG A 199 -2.95 7.41 -17.72
CA ARG A 199 -2.27 8.50 -17.00
C ARG A 199 -1.28 9.27 -17.89
N ARG A 200 -0.56 8.56 -18.77
CA ARG A 200 0.42 9.19 -19.68
C ARG A 200 -0.21 10.12 -20.72
N ARG A 201 -1.51 9.98 -21.00
CA ARG A 201 -2.21 10.78 -22.02
C ARG A 201 -2.79 12.08 -21.47
N GLN A 202 -2.79 12.24 -20.16
CA GLN A 202 -3.26 13.43 -19.43
C GLN A 202 -2.07 14.30 -19.01
#